data_fe49f85d9dd28e75981cfdcf4a52cf53
#
_entry.id   fe49f85d9dd28e75981cfdcf4a52cf53
#
_cell.length_a   1.000
_cell.length_b   1.000
_cell.length_c   1.000
_cell.angle_alpha   90.00
_cell.angle_beta   90.00
_cell.angle_gamma   90.00
#
_symmetry.space_group_name_H-M   'P 1'
#
loop_
_entity.id
_entity.type
_entity.pdbx_description
1 polymer ?
#
loop_
_entity_poly.entity_id
_entity_poly.type
_entity_poly.pdbx_seq_one_letter_code
_entity_poly.pdbx_strand_id
1 'polypeptide(L)'
;MKKIEAIIRPFKLEDVKIALVNAGIVGMTVSEVRGFGRQKGQVERYRGSEFTVEFLQKLKLEIVVDDERVNTVVQAIQDAARTGEIGRAHV
;
A
#
# COMPACT_ATOMS: atom_id res chain seq x y z
N MET A 1 -10.83 13.13 -13.72
CA MET A 1 -9.58 12.56 -13.19
C MET A 1 -9.74 12.18 -11.75
N LYS A 2 -9.13 11.08 -11.37
CA LYS A 2 -9.13 10.58 -10.00
C LYS A 2 -7.71 10.42 -9.50
N LYS A 3 -7.51 10.66 -8.20
CA LYS A 3 -6.25 10.34 -7.55
C LYS A 3 -6.41 9.03 -6.79
N ILE A 4 -5.50 8.10 -7.06
CA ILE A 4 -5.44 6.83 -6.35
C ILE A 4 -4.34 6.95 -5.30
N GLU A 5 -4.68 6.65 -4.07
CA GLU A 5 -3.71 6.53 -2.98
C GLU A 5 -3.65 5.07 -2.56
N ALA A 6 -2.46 4.51 -2.56
CA ALA A 6 -2.24 3.13 -2.17
C ALA A 6 -1.15 3.06 -1.12
N ILE A 7 -1.38 2.29 -0.09
CA ILE A 7 -0.39 2.04 0.95
C ILE A 7 0.11 0.60 0.76
N ILE A 8 1.41 0.46 0.56
CA ILE A 8 2.03 -0.84 0.31
C ILE A 8 3.21 -1.05 1.24
N ARG A 9 3.62 -2.30 1.35
CA ARG A 9 4.85 -2.66 2.05
C ARG A 9 6.06 -2.28 1.19
N PRO A 10 7.16 -1.79 1.78
CA PRO A 10 8.30 -1.30 1.00
C PRO A 10 8.87 -2.31 0.01
N PHE A 11 8.92 -3.59 0.37
CA PHE A 11 9.50 -4.62 -0.49
C PHE A 11 8.63 -4.96 -1.72
N LYS A 12 7.41 -4.44 -1.78
CA LYS A 12 6.52 -4.63 -2.93
C LYS A 12 6.61 -3.51 -3.97
N LEU A 13 7.40 -2.47 -3.71
CA LEU A 13 7.46 -1.31 -4.59
C LEU A 13 7.83 -1.69 -6.03
N GLU A 14 8.84 -2.52 -6.22
CA GLU A 14 9.26 -2.90 -7.58
C GLU A 14 8.16 -3.65 -8.34
N ASP A 15 7.49 -4.58 -7.69
CA ASP A 15 6.39 -5.33 -8.31
C ASP A 15 5.25 -4.41 -8.72
N VAL A 16 4.88 -3.48 -7.84
CA VAL A 16 3.82 -2.52 -8.13
C VAL A 16 4.23 -1.56 -9.23
N LYS A 17 5.47 -1.08 -9.21
CA LYS A 17 6.00 -0.19 -10.24
C LYS A 17 5.93 -0.83 -11.62
N ILE A 18 6.36 -2.09 -11.73
CA ILE A 18 6.31 -2.83 -13.00
C ILE A 18 4.86 -2.98 -13.48
N ALA A 19 3.95 -3.34 -12.57
CA ALA A 19 2.55 -3.50 -12.89
C ALA A 19 1.93 -2.19 -13.40
N LEU A 20 2.29 -1.06 -12.78
CA LEU A 20 1.78 0.25 -13.19
C LEU A 20 2.33 0.68 -14.55
N VAL A 21 3.61 0.45 -14.81
CA VAL A 21 4.20 0.74 -16.10
C VAL A 21 3.53 -0.10 -17.18
N ASN A 22 3.29 -1.37 -16.93
CA ASN A 22 2.57 -2.25 -17.87
C ASN A 22 1.13 -1.83 -18.08
N ALA A 23 0.52 -1.17 -17.11
CA ALA A 23 -0.82 -0.60 -17.24
C ALA A 23 -0.83 0.77 -17.94
N GLY A 24 0.32 1.26 -18.38
CA GLY A 24 0.43 2.52 -19.09
C GLY A 24 0.57 3.75 -18.20
N ILE A 25 0.84 3.57 -16.93
CA ILE A 25 1.06 4.67 -16.01
C ILE A 25 2.51 5.13 -16.11
N VAL A 26 2.74 6.40 -16.36
CA VAL A 26 4.06 6.96 -16.58
C VAL A 26 4.58 7.77 -15.40
N GLY A 27 3.76 8.05 -14.41
CA GLY A 27 4.19 8.82 -13.26
C GLY A 27 3.43 8.45 -12.00
N MET A 28 4.15 8.40 -10.91
CA MET A 28 3.58 8.25 -9.58
C MET A 28 4.47 8.93 -8.56
N THR A 29 3.88 9.37 -7.48
CA THR A 29 4.61 9.92 -6.35
C THR A 29 4.69 8.86 -5.27
N VAL A 30 5.88 8.67 -4.72
CA VAL A 30 6.12 7.71 -3.64
C VAL A 30 6.57 8.48 -2.42
N SER A 31 5.90 8.26 -1.29
CA SER A 31 6.26 8.85 -0.02
C SER A 31 6.41 7.76 1.04
N GLU A 32 7.39 7.91 1.91
CA GLU A 32 7.47 7.05 3.07
C GLU A 32 6.50 7.54 4.14
N VAL A 33 5.73 6.61 4.68
CA VAL A 33 4.78 6.89 5.75
C VAL A 33 5.02 5.91 6.88
N ARG A 34 4.79 6.38 8.11
CA ARG A 34 4.86 5.52 9.28
C ARG A 34 3.50 5.54 9.95
N GLY A 35 2.91 4.37 10.02
CA GLY A 35 1.72 4.17 10.80
C GLY A 35 2.06 3.40 12.05
N PHE A 36 1.27 3.57 13.08
CA PHE A 36 1.36 2.65 14.18
C PHE A 36 0.07 1.86 14.29
N GLY A 37 0.21 0.59 14.67
CA GLY A 37 -0.92 -0.30 14.79
C GLY A 37 -0.73 -1.27 15.92
N ARG A 38 -1.84 -1.82 16.37
CA ARG A 38 -1.81 -2.91 17.35
C ARG A 38 -1.76 -4.22 16.59
N GLN A 39 -0.76 -5.03 16.88
CA GLN A 39 -0.68 -6.37 16.32
C GLN A 39 -0.88 -7.39 17.43
N LYS A 40 -1.88 -8.24 17.24
CA LYS A 40 -2.17 -9.34 18.13
C LYS A 40 -1.20 -10.49 17.84
N GLY A 41 -0.56 -10.99 18.89
CA GLY A 41 0.27 -12.19 18.79
C GLY A 41 1.77 -11.97 18.75
N GLN A 42 2.24 -10.75 18.66
CA GLN A 42 3.64 -10.42 18.95
C GLN A 42 3.73 -9.99 20.40
N VAL A 43 4.44 -10.77 21.15
CA VAL A 43 4.41 -10.69 22.59
C VAL A 43 5.35 -9.62 23.12
N GLU A 44 4.90 -8.41 23.15
CA GLU A 44 5.37 -7.48 24.15
C GLU A 44 4.17 -7.09 24.99
N ARG A 45 4.19 -7.48 26.24
CA ARG A 45 3.17 -7.04 27.18
C ARG A 45 3.48 -5.63 27.61
N TYR A 46 2.72 -4.70 27.09
CA TYR A 46 2.75 -3.35 27.58
C TYR A 46 1.55 -3.14 28.49
N ARG A 47 1.79 -2.95 29.79
CA ARG A 47 0.77 -2.74 30.82
C ARG A 47 -0.28 -3.86 30.93
N GLY A 48 0.12 -5.12 30.77
CA GLY A 48 -0.79 -6.24 30.85
C GLY A 48 -1.66 -6.46 29.61
N SER A 49 -1.39 -5.74 28.55
CA SER A 49 -2.07 -5.89 27.28
C SER A 49 -1.26 -6.81 26.37
N GLU A 50 -1.96 -7.68 25.64
CA GLU A 50 -1.34 -8.60 24.68
C GLU A 50 -1.07 -7.97 23.32
N PHE A 51 -1.11 -6.64 23.23
CA PHE A 51 -0.92 -5.94 21.97
C PHE A 51 0.42 -5.24 21.92
N THR A 52 1.13 -5.45 20.82
CA THR A 52 2.32 -4.68 20.50
C THR A 52 1.94 -3.45 19.72
N VAL A 53 2.48 -2.31 20.14
CA VAL A 53 2.34 -1.07 19.37
C VAL A 53 3.64 -0.87 18.60
N GLU A 54 3.58 -0.95 17.30
CA GLU A 54 4.73 -0.78 16.43
C GLU A 54 4.50 0.34 15.43
N PHE A 55 5.59 1.08 15.14
CA PHE A 55 5.60 2.00 14.01
C PHE A 55 6.05 1.21 12.79
N LEU A 56 5.10 0.96 11.90
CA LEU A 56 5.36 0.22 10.66
C LEU A 56 5.68 1.20 9.55
N GLN A 57 6.83 0.99 8.91
CA GLN A 57 7.20 1.74 7.74
C GLN A 57 6.43 1.20 6.54
N LYS A 58 5.79 2.09 5.82
CA LYS A 58 5.06 1.76 4.60
C LYS A 58 5.33 2.81 3.54
N LEU A 59 4.98 2.51 2.31
CA LEU A 59 5.05 3.46 1.22
C LEU A 59 3.65 3.85 0.79
N LYS A 60 3.47 5.15 0.59
CA LYS A 60 2.24 5.70 0.02
C LYS A 60 2.50 6.04 -1.43
N LEU A 61 1.71 5.49 -2.31
CA LEU A 61 1.74 5.79 -3.73
C LEU A 61 0.58 6.71 -4.07
N GLU A 62 0.86 7.75 -4.85
CA GLU A 62 -0.16 8.65 -5.34
C GLU A 62 -0.09 8.69 -6.86
N ILE A 63 -1.21 8.38 -7.50
CA ILE A 63 -1.30 8.25 -8.94
C ILE A 63 -2.55 8.97 -9.39
N VAL A 64 -2.42 9.86 -10.37
CA VAL A 64 -3.57 10.53 -10.99
C VAL A 64 -3.87 9.85 -12.31
N VAL A 65 -5.11 9.43 -12.47
CA VAL A 65 -5.55 8.69 -13.66
C VAL A 65 -6.90 9.20 -14.14
N ASP A 66 -7.22 8.93 -15.39
CA ASP A 66 -8.56 9.14 -15.91
C ASP A 66 -9.55 8.20 -15.23
N ASP A 67 -10.79 8.66 -15.10
CA ASP A 67 -11.83 7.89 -14.42
C ASP A 67 -11.99 6.49 -15.00
N GLU A 68 -11.82 6.37 -16.31
CA GLU A 68 -11.98 5.10 -17.03
C GLU A 68 -10.90 4.07 -16.66
N ARG A 69 -9.76 4.53 -16.15
CA ARG A 69 -8.61 3.67 -15.85
C ARG A 69 -8.50 3.31 -14.38
N VAL A 70 -9.32 3.89 -13.54
CA VAL A 70 -9.24 3.69 -12.08
C VAL A 70 -9.28 2.20 -11.73
N ASN A 71 -10.26 1.48 -12.23
CA ASN A 71 -10.43 0.06 -11.89
C ASN A 71 -9.24 -0.79 -12.36
N THR A 72 -8.73 -0.51 -13.55
CA THR A 72 -7.58 -1.22 -14.10
C THR A 72 -6.34 -0.99 -13.23
N VAL A 73 -6.11 0.25 -12.84
CA VAL A 73 -4.94 0.60 -12.03
C VAL A 73 -5.06 0.04 -10.62
N VAL A 74 -6.22 0.16 -10.00
CA VAL A 74 -6.45 -0.40 -8.66
C VAL A 74 -6.23 -1.92 -8.67
N GLN A 75 -6.74 -2.60 -9.68
CA GLN A 75 -6.56 -4.05 -9.81
C GLN A 75 -5.09 -4.42 -10.00
N ALA A 76 -4.36 -3.66 -10.80
CA ALA A 76 -2.93 -3.89 -11.01
C ALA A 76 -2.14 -3.76 -9.71
N ILE A 77 -2.45 -2.74 -8.91
CA ILE A 77 -1.79 -2.53 -7.61
C ILE A 77 -2.12 -3.68 -6.66
N GLN A 78 -3.38 -4.07 -6.58
CA GLN A 78 -3.80 -5.14 -5.68
C GLN A 78 -3.14 -6.46 -6.04
N ASP A 79 -3.08 -6.81 -7.30
CA ASP A 79 -2.46 -8.05 -7.75
C ASP A 79 -0.97 -8.07 -7.48
N ALA A 80 -0.28 -6.98 -7.74
CA ALA A 80 1.16 -6.88 -7.54
C ALA A 80 1.56 -6.80 -6.07
N ALA A 81 0.72 -6.20 -5.24
CA ALA A 81 0.99 -6.04 -3.81
C ALA A 81 0.53 -7.23 -2.97
N ARG A 82 -0.11 -8.21 -3.58
CA ARG A 82 -0.67 -9.35 -2.85
C ARG A 82 0.44 -10.22 -2.28
N THR A 83 0.45 -10.35 -0.96
CA THR A 83 1.41 -11.17 -0.21
C THR A 83 0.71 -12.16 0.72
N GLY A 84 -0.53 -12.52 0.42
CA GLY A 84 -1.40 -13.20 1.38
C GLY A 84 -2.17 -12.23 2.28
N GLU A 85 -1.80 -10.95 2.29
CA GLU A 85 -2.55 -9.88 2.92
C GLU A 85 -2.99 -8.90 1.85
N ILE A 86 -4.21 -8.39 1.99
CA ILE A 86 -4.80 -7.49 1.00
C ILE A 86 -4.19 -6.09 1.17
N GLY A 87 -3.57 -5.58 0.11
CA GLY A 87 -3.16 -4.18 0.05
C GLY A 87 -4.38 -3.27 0.03
N ARG A 88 -4.25 -2.07 0.61
CA ARG A 88 -5.31 -1.09 0.61
C ARG A 88 -5.06 -0.02 -0.42
N ALA A 89 -6.03 0.17 -1.31
CA ALA A 89 -6.03 1.27 -2.27
C ALA A 89 -7.25 2.14 -2.04
N HIS A 90 -7.07 3.44 -2.09
CA HIS A 90 -8.14 4.42 -1.99
C HIS A 90 -8.16 5.31 -3.25
N VAL A 91 -9.35 5.62 -3.67
CA VAL A 91 -9.58 6.48 -4.84
C VAL A 91 -10.03 7.86 -4.44
#